data_9b14ec859466293bd57585100ecb713e
#
_entry.id   9b14ec859466293bd57585100ecb713e
#
_cell.length_a   1.000
_cell.length_b   1.000
_cell.length_c   1.000
_cell.angle_alpha   90.00
_cell.angle_beta   90.00
_cell.angle_gamma   90.00
#
_symmetry.space_group_name_H-M   'P 1'
#
loop_
_entity.id
_entity.type
_entity.pdbx_description
1 polymer ?
#
loop_
_entity_poly.entity_id
_entity_poly.type
_entity_poly.pdbx_seq_one_letter_code
_entity_poly.pdbx_strand_id
1 'polypeptide(L)'
;IDPEDEIMRKLDWLGLFRKKKIGLANATPALILENLLMDKWKLGSKDKDMIIMQHEFEYKLGGKQKEVVSTLVMKGNNADDTAMSKLVGLPLGIFVKLVMEGRIKSKGVNIPVIPEVYEPVLDELEQYGVVFEDHVREL
;
A
#
# COMPACT_ATOMS: atom_id res chain seq x y z
N ILE A 1 10.66 20.81 -23.16
CA ILE A 1 10.25 19.41 -22.97
C ILE A 1 10.00 18.89 -24.37
N ASP A 2 10.66 17.79 -24.73
CA ASP A 2 10.51 17.16 -26.04
C ASP A 2 9.10 16.54 -26.14
N PRO A 3 8.30 16.86 -27.19
CA PRO A 3 6.98 16.25 -27.40
C PRO A 3 7.01 14.72 -27.55
N GLU A 4 8.14 14.14 -27.97
CA GLU A 4 8.35 12.70 -28.14
C GLU A 4 8.81 12.01 -26.85
N ASP A 5 9.02 12.76 -25.76
CA ASP A 5 9.39 12.20 -24.46
C ASP A 5 8.29 11.27 -23.94
N GLU A 6 8.70 10.20 -23.29
CA GLU A 6 7.80 9.22 -22.65
C GLU A 6 6.86 9.90 -21.65
N ILE A 7 7.35 10.87 -20.90
CA ILE A 7 6.55 11.63 -19.94
C ILE A 7 5.45 12.41 -20.65
N MET A 8 5.78 13.09 -21.78
CA MET A 8 4.79 13.85 -22.56
C MET A 8 3.70 12.95 -23.12
N ARG A 9 4.06 11.77 -23.63
CA ARG A 9 3.09 10.77 -24.10
C ARG A 9 2.16 10.29 -22.99
N LYS A 10 2.67 10.08 -21.77
CA LYS A 10 1.87 9.71 -20.59
C LYS A 10 0.91 10.83 -20.19
N LEU A 11 1.34 12.07 -20.21
CA LEU A 11 0.50 13.25 -19.91
C LEU A 11 -0.60 13.46 -20.98
N ASP A 12 -0.28 13.23 -22.25
CA ASP A 12 -1.27 13.29 -23.33
C ASP A 12 -2.30 12.14 -23.20
N TRP A 13 -1.83 10.93 -22.91
CA TRP A 13 -2.72 9.80 -22.62
C TRP A 13 -3.69 10.09 -21.48
N LEU A 14 -3.22 10.74 -20.41
CA LEU A 14 -4.05 11.19 -19.29
C LEU A 14 -5.11 12.21 -19.74
N GLY A 15 -4.86 12.93 -20.82
CA GLY A 15 -5.77 13.92 -21.38
C GLY A 15 -5.51 15.34 -20.88
N LEU A 16 -4.34 15.61 -20.29
CA LEU A 16 -3.99 16.91 -19.73
C LEU A 16 -4.02 18.04 -20.77
N PHE A 17 -3.69 17.73 -22.04
CA PHE A 17 -3.64 18.72 -23.14
C PHE A 17 -4.94 18.82 -23.93
N ARG A 18 -5.97 18.08 -23.54
CA ARG A 18 -7.25 18.08 -24.27
C ARG A 18 -8.09 19.31 -23.91
N LYS A 19 -8.72 19.90 -24.91
CA LYS A 19 -9.68 21.02 -24.73
C LYS A 19 -11.06 20.49 -24.30
N LYS A 20 -11.13 19.76 -23.19
CA LYS A 20 -12.38 19.24 -22.62
C LYS A 20 -12.74 20.04 -21.36
N LYS A 21 -13.97 20.53 -21.27
CA LYS A 21 -14.47 21.13 -20.02
C LYS A 21 -14.66 20.04 -18.98
N ILE A 22 -14.08 20.22 -17.80
CA ILE A 22 -14.14 19.25 -16.70
C ILE A 22 -15.40 19.41 -15.85
N GLY A 23 -16.10 20.57 -16.00
CA GLY A 23 -17.37 20.81 -15.30
C GLY A 23 -17.23 21.16 -13.82
N LEU A 24 -16.01 21.35 -13.33
CA LEU A 24 -15.74 21.74 -11.94
C LEU A 24 -15.71 23.27 -11.81
N ALA A 25 -16.55 23.84 -10.94
CA ALA A 25 -16.49 25.25 -10.58
C ALA A 25 -15.32 25.46 -9.60
N ASN A 26 -14.53 26.52 -9.83
CA ASN A 26 -13.38 26.89 -8.97
C ASN A 26 -12.34 25.77 -8.76
N ALA A 27 -12.10 24.96 -9.80
CA ALA A 27 -11.16 23.86 -9.75
C ALA A 27 -9.71 24.35 -9.59
N THR A 28 -9.02 23.78 -8.60
CA THR A 28 -7.56 23.91 -8.49
C THR A 28 -6.87 22.95 -9.48
N PRO A 29 -5.59 23.18 -9.85
CA PRO A 29 -4.83 22.24 -10.67
C PRO A 29 -4.84 20.80 -10.10
N ALA A 30 -4.80 20.64 -8.78
CA ALA A 30 -4.88 19.35 -8.12
C ALA A 30 -6.23 18.64 -8.36
N LEU A 31 -7.36 19.35 -8.21
CA LEU A 31 -8.69 18.79 -8.47
C LEU A 31 -8.89 18.44 -9.96
N ILE A 32 -8.29 19.19 -10.86
CA ILE A 32 -8.32 18.86 -12.30
C ILE A 32 -7.57 17.57 -12.55
N LEU A 33 -6.36 17.45 -12.02
CA LEU A 33 -5.54 16.26 -12.16
C LEU A 33 -6.22 15.02 -11.52
N GLU A 34 -6.76 15.15 -10.32
CA GLU A 34 -7.54 14.11 -9.65
C GLU A 34 -8.69 13.60 -10.53
N ASN A 35 -9.48 14.52 -11.10
CA ASN A 35 -10.60 14.16 -11.97
C ASN A 35 -10.14 13.37 -13.21
N LEU A 36 -9.02 13.76 -13.83
CA LEU A 36 -8.44 13.06 -14.98
C LEU A 36 -7.92 11.66 -14.58
N LEU A 37 -7.29 11.54 -13.41
CA LEU A 37 -6.79 10.27 -12.88
C LEU A 37 -7.94 9.32 -12.52
N MET A 38 -8.99 9.80 -11.89
CA MET A 38 -10.15 8.99 -11.52
C MET A 38 -10.81 8.34 -12.75
N ASP A 39 -10.92 9.06 -13.87
CA ASP A 39 -11.42 8.50 -15.12
C ASP A 39 -10.57 7.32 -15.65
N LYS A 40 -9.25 7.33 -15.38
CA LYS A 40 -8.28 6.37 -15.92
C LYS A 40 -7.98 5.20 -14.97
N TRP A 41 -8.02 5.47 -13.66
CA TRP A 41 -7.56 4.54 -12.62
C TRP A 41 -8.71 3.91 -11.82
N LYS A 42 -9.96 4.24 -12.16
CA LYS A 42 -11.10 3.60 -11.52
C LYS A 42 -11.11 2.11 -11.84
N LEU A 43 -11.15 1.29 -10.78
CA LEU A 43 -11.33 -0.14 -10.92
C LEU A 43 -12.69 -0.46 -11.52
N GLY A 44 -12.71 -1.26 -12.57
CA GLY A 44 -13.93 -1.87 -13.09
C GLY A 44 -14.35 -3.07 -12.21
N SER A 45 -15.58 -3.53 -12.38
CA SER A 45 -16.15 -4.63 -11.57
C SER A 45 -15.39 -5.96 -11.66
N LYS A 46 -14.58 -6.16 -12.70
CA LYS A 46 -13.76 -7.36 -12.90
C LYS A 46 -12.28 -7.15 -12.60
N ASP A 47 -11.87 -5.91 -12.32
CA ASP A 47 -10.48 -5.60 -12.04
C ASP A 47 -10.12 -6.05 -10.63
N LYS A 48 -8.85 -6.36 -10.46
CA LYS A 48 -8.23 -6.71 -9.18
C LYS A 48 -7.02 -5.84 -8.99
N ASP A 49 -6.92 -5.22 -7.82
CA ASP A 49 -5.71 -4.52 -7.43
C ASP A 49 -4.62 -5.49 -6.98
N MET A 50 -3.39 -4.99 -6.97
CA MET A 50 -2.25 -5.70 -6.42
C MET A 50 -1.39 -4.71 -5.65
N ILE A 51 -1.03 -5.08 -4.43
CA ILE A 51 -0.05 -4.36 -3.61
C ILE A 51 1.24 -5.16 -3.56
N ILE A 52 2.34 -4.49 -3.85
CA ILE A 52 3.69 -5.00 -3.66
C ILE A 52 4.37 -4.07 -2.66
N MET A 53 4.89 -4.64 -1.58
CA MET A 53 5.66 -3.92 -0.58
C MET A 53 7.00 -4.64 -0.42
N GLN A 54 8.10 -3.89 -0.55
CA GLN A 54 9.44 -4.41 -0.41
C GLN A 54 10.21 -3.54 0.57
N HIS A 55 10.84 -4.19 1.54
CA HIS A 55 11.74 -3.57 2.51
C HIS A 55 13.14 -4.14 2.32
N GLU A 56 14.13 -3.28 2.27
CA GLU A 56 15.54 -3.65 2.16
C GLU A 56 16.27 -3.15 3.40
N PHE A 57 16.91 -4.09 4.11
CA PHE A 57 17.66 -3.79 5.34
C PHE A 57 19.10 -4.23 5.19
N GLU A 58 20.03 -3.29 5.30
CA GLU A 58 21.46 -3.60 5.42
C GLU A 58 21.90 -3.51 6.89
N TYR A 59 22.61 -4.53 7.35
CA TYR A 59 23.10 -4.57 8.72
C TYR A 59 24.41 -5.34 8.84
N LYS A 60 25.14 -5.14 9.98
CA LYS A 60 26.34 -5.90 10.31
C LYS A 60 26.05 -6.90 11.44
N LEU A 61 26.40 -8.17 11.23
CA LEU A 61 26.29 -9.20 12.22
C LEU A 61 27.52 -10.11 12.17
N GLY A 62 28.21 -10.27 13.32
CA GLY A 62 29.41 -11.09 13.40
C GLY A 62 30.56 -10.61 12.51
N GLY A 63 30.69 -9.31 12.27
CA GLY A 63 31.71 -8.70 11.41
C GLY A 63 31.41 -8.77 9.91
N LYS A 64 30.34 -9.43 9.50
CA LYS A 64 29.89 -9.56 8.12
C LYS A 64 28.77 -8.57 7.82
N GLN A 65 28.78 -8.01 6.61
CA GLN A 65 27.71 -7.16 6.11
C GLN A 65 26.64 -8.06 5.47
N LYS A 66 25.39 -7.86 5.84
CA LYS A 66 24.25 -8.65 5.37
C LYS A 66 23.14 -7.73 4.90
N GLU A 67 22.35 -8.24 3.96
CA GLU A 67 21.13 -7.60 3.50
C GLU A 67 19.95 -8.58 3.69
N VAL A 68 18.81 -8.05 4.12
CA VAL A 68 17.52 -8.74 4.08
C VAL A 68 16.60 -7.98 3.16
N VAL A 69 16.03 -8.67 2.18
CA VAL A 69 14.95 -8.15 1.34
C VAL A 69 13.67 -8.87 1.76
N SER A 70 12.74 -8.13 2.34
CA SER A 70 11.45 -8.62 2.82
C SER A 70 10.33 -8.15 1.88
N THR A 71 9.64 -9.08 1.24
CA THR A 71 8.67 -8.76 0.19
C THR A 71 7.29 -9.33 0.49
N LEU A 72 6.27 -8.47 0.42
CA LEU A 72 4.85 -8.84 0.43
C LEU A 72 4.25 -8.59 -0.96
N VAL A 73 3.53 -9.59 -1.48
CA VAL A 73 2.69 -9.44 -2.68
C VAL A 73 1.26 -9.88 -2.33
N MET A 74 0.33 -8.97 -2.42
CA MET A 74 -1.08 -9.26 -2.17
C MET A 74 -1.95 -8.83 -3.34
N LYS A 75 -2.87 -9.70 -3.78
CA LYS A 75 -3.86 -9.42 -4.82
C LYS A 75 -5.26 -9.33 -4.22
N GLY A 76 -6.03 -8.36 -4.65
CA GLY A 76 -7.46 -8.28 -4.34
C GLY A 76 -8.28 -9.35 -5.06
N ASN A 77 -9.46 -9.62 -4.57
CA ASN A 77 -10.38 -10.59 -5.17
C ASN A 77 -11.27 -9.94 -6.23
N ASN A 78 -11.67 -8.70 -6.01
CA ASN A 78 -12.54 -7.90 -6.89
C ASN A 78 -12.43 -6.42 -6.49
N ALA A 79 -13.27 -5.56 -7.08
CA ALA A 79 -13.26 -4.11 -6.84
C ALA A 79 -13.72 -3.71 -5.42
N ASP A 80 -14.42 -4.57 -4.68
CA ASP A 80 -14.91 -4.31 -3.33
C ASP A 80 -14.00 -4.94 -2.27
N ASP A 81 -13.45 -6.13 -2.56
CA ASP A 81 -12.52 -6.87 -1.71
C ASP A 81 -11.08 -6.72 -2.25
N THR A 82 -10.55 -5.52 -2.12
CA THR A 82 -9.25 -5.12 -2.67
C THR A 82 -8.09 -5.50 -1.75
N ALA A 83 -6.88 -5.65 -2.31
CA ALA A 83 -5.66 -5.82 -1.53
C ALA A 83 -5.42 -4.61 -0.63
N MET A 84 -5.69 -3.39 -1.13
CA MET A 84 -5.56 -2.16 -0.35
C MET A 84 -6.50 -2.17 0.87
N SER A 85 -7.79 -2.52 0.69
CA SER A 85 -8.75 -2.56 1.80
C SER A 85 -8.37 -3.59 2.88
N LYS A 86 -7.84 -4.75 2.46
CA LYS A 86 -7.36 -5.78 3.39
C LYS A 86 -6.14 -5.32 4.18
N LEU A 87 -5.11 -4.80 3.51
CA LEU A 87 -3.87 -4.39 4.17
C LEU A 87 -4.04 -3.18 5.09
N VAL A 88 -5.08 -2.38 4.92
CA VAL A 88 -5.43 -1.27 5.83
C VAL A 88 -6.43 -1.72 6.89
N GLY A 89 -7.47 -2.45 6.51
CA GLY A 89 -8.58 -2.80 7.40
C GLY A 89 -8.27 -3.95 8.36
N LEU A 90 -7.60 -5.00 7.89
CA LEU A 90 -7.32 -6.17 8.74
C LEU A 90 -6.44 -5.83 9.94
N PRO A 91 -5.30 -5.12 9.82
CA PRO A 91 -4.49 -4.77 10.99
C PRO A 91 -5.28 -4.02 12.05
N LEU A 92 -6.11 -3.07 11.64
CA LEU A 92 -6.95 -2.31 12.56
C LEU A 92 -8.02 -3.20 13.21
N GLY A 93 -8.72 -4.02 12.44
CA GLY A 93 -9.75 -4.93 12.95
C GLY A 93 -9.19 -5.96 13.93
N ILE A 94 -8.07 -6.56 13.60
CA ILE A 94 -7.35 -7.51 14.47
C ILE A 94 -6.90 -6.83 15.77
N PHE A 95 -6.28 -5.65 15.67
CA PHE A 95 -5.87 -4.90 16.85
C PHE A 95 -7.05 -4.62 17.80
N VAL A 96 -8.17 -4.12 17.28
CA VAL A 96 -9.38 -3.84 18.08
C VAL A 96 -9.89 -5.13 18.73
N LYS A 97 -9.96 -6.24 18.00
CA LYS A 97 -10.34 -7.56 18.52
C LYS A 97 -9.44 -7.97 19.68
N LEU A 98 -8.11 -7.90 19.52
CA LEU A 98 -7.14 -8.27 20.54
C LEU A 98 -7.23 -7.40 21.81
N VAL A 99 -7.54 -6.11 21.66
CA VAL A 99 -7.82 -5.21 22.78
C VAL A 99 -9.09 -5.63 23.51
N MET A 100 -10.17 -5.93 22.78
CA MET A 100 -11.45 -6.36 23.37
C MET A 100 -11.34 -7.71 24.08
N GLU A 101 -10.48 -8.60 23.61
CA GLU A 101 -10.16 -9.88 24.25
C GLU A 101 -9.22 -9.74 25.46
N GLY A 102 -8.70 -8.54 25.74
CA GLY A 102 -7.75 -8.26 26.82
C GLY A 102 -6.34 -8.83 26.60
N ARG A 103 -6.01 -9.20 25.36
CA ARG A 103 -4.68 -9.70 24.97
C ARG A 103 -3.68 -8.55 24.81
N ILE A 104 -4.13 -7.38 24.39
CA ILE A 104 -3.37 -6.12 24.38
C ILE A 104 -3.85 -5.26 25.53
N LYS A 105 -2.95 -4.90 26.44
CA LYS A 105 -3.25 -4.12 27.66
C LYS A 105 -2.65 -2.72 27.64
N SER A 106 -1.82 -2.43 26.66
CA SER A 106 -1.22 -1.10 26.44
C SER A 106 -2.27 -0.01 26.41
N LYS A 107 -1.97 1.13 27.08
CA LYS A 107 -2.90 2.27 27.20
C LYS A 107 -2.26 3.54 26.63
N GLY A 108 -3.11 4.46 26.18
CA GLY A 108 -2.66 5.75 25.64
C GLY A 108 -2.40 5.70 24.15
N VAL A 109 -1.76 6.76 23.64
CA VAL A 109 -1.39 6.86 22.22
C VAL A 109 0.01 6.27 22.04
N ASN A 110 0.10 5.17 21.30
CA ASN A 110 1.34 4.45 21.03
C ASN A 110 1.47 4.18 19.54
N ILE A 111 2.73 4.11 19.06
CA ILE A 111 3.03 3.53 17.75
C ILE A 111 3.13 2.00 17.90
N PRO A 112 2.72 1.20 16.92
CA PRO A 112 2.62 -0.27 17.03
C PRO A 112 3.99 -0.97 16.89
N VAL A 113 5.02 -0.48 17.60
CA VAL A 113 6.40 -1.03 17.57
C VAL A 113 6.74 -1.85 18.82
N ILE A 114 5.78 -2.06 19.71
CA ILE A 114 5.96 -2.87 20.92
C ILE A 114 5.53 -4.31 20.65
N PRO A 115 6.29 -5.34 21.12
CA PRO A 115 5.99 -6.75 20.88
C PRO A 115 4.57 -7.17 21.26
N GLU A 116 4.06 -6.68 22.39
CA GLU A 116 2.69 -6.93 22.84
C GLU A 116 1.64 -6.61 21.77
N VAL A 117 1.92 -5.66 20.86
CA VAL A 117 0.99 -5.22 19.81
C VAL A 117 1.31 -5.91 18.49
N TYR A 118 2.55 -5.77 17.99
CA TYR A 118 2.83 -6.20 16.62
C TYR A 118 2.89 -7.72 16.48
N GLU A 119 3.42 -8.46 17.47
CA GLU A 119 3.53 -9.92 17.36
C GLU A 119 2.16 -10.59 17.15
N PRO A 120 1.16 -10.42 18.03
CA PRO A 120 -0.12 -11.10 17.86
C PRO A 120 -0.94 -10.56 16.68
N VAL A 121 -0.69 -9.31 16.24
CA VAL A 121 -1.35 -8.77 15.04
C VAL A 121 -0.77 -9.38 13.77
N LEU A 122 0.56 -9.52 13.67
CA LEU A 122 1.22 -10.15 12.54
C LEU A 122 0.89 -11.64 12.44
N ASP A 123 0.92 -12.35 13.57
CA ASP A 123 0.54 -13.78 13.63
C ASP A 123 -0.88 -14.02 13.11
N GLU A 124 -1.81 -13.13 13.43
CA GLU A 124 -3.19 -13.26 12.96
C GLU A 124 -3.32 -12.83 11.48
N LEU A 125 -2.54 -11.85 11.03
CA LEU A 125 -2.52 -11.41 9.63
C LEU A 125 -2.07 -12.51 8.68
N GLU A 126 -1.15 -13.39 9.10
CA GLU A 126 -0.71 -14.55 8.31
C GLU A 126 -1.89 -15.47 7.94
N GLN A 127 -2.88 -15.61 8.83
CA GLN A 127 -4.07 -16.43 8.58
C GLN A 127 -4.95 -15.86 7.46
N TYR A 128 -4.79 -14.58 7.15
CA TYR A 128 -5.46 -13.88 6.04
C TYR A 128 -4.58 -13.78 4.78
N GLY A 129 -3.43 -14.47 4.77
CA GLY A 129 -2.51 -14.49 3.64
C GLY A 129 -1.62 -13.24 3.52
N VAL A 130 -1.51 -12.42 4.58
CA VAL A 130 -0.57 -11.30 4.66
C VAL A 130 0.75 -11.85 5.18
N VAL A 131 1.62 -12.27 4.26
CA VAL A 131 2.89 -12.92 4.56
C VAL A 131 4.02 -12.21 3.85
N PHE A 132 5.10 -11.93 4.57
CA PHE A 132 6.34 -11.43 4.00
C PHE A 132 7.29 -12.59 3.72
N GLU A 133 7.90 -12.58 2.54
CA GLU A 133 8.96 -13.52 2.17
C GLU A 133 10.31 -12.82 2.33
N ASP A 134 11.18 -13.39 3.17
CA ASP A 134 12.49 -12.84 3.50
C ASP A 134 13.60 -13.55 2.74
N HIS A 135 14.41 -12.78 2.03
CA HIS A 135 15.65 -13.23 1.39
C HIS A 135 16.87 -12.59 2.03
N VAL A 136 17.73 -13.42 2.61
CA VAL A 136 18.98 -12.95 3.27
C VAL A 136 20.18 -13.28 2.40
N ARG A 137 21.07 -12.28 2.17
CA ARG A 137 22.36 -12.46 1.49
C ARG A 137 23.50 -11.79 2.26
N GLU A 138 24.73 -12.30 2.09
CA GLU A 138 25.96 -11.61 2.48
C GLU A 138 26.36 -10.66 1.35
N LEU A 139 26.80 -9.44 1.72
CA LEU A 139 27.29 -8.40 0.80
C LEU A 139 28.82 -8.40 0.70
#